data_77c32c5a5ff23b926afe1a20ef38daca
#
_entry.id   77c32c5a5ff23b926afe1a20ef38daca
#
_cell.length_a   1.000
_cell.length_b   1.000
_cell.length_c   1.000
_cell.angle_alpha   90.00
_cell.angle_beta   90.00
_cell.angle_gamma   90.00
#
_symmetry.space_group_name_H-M   'P 1'
#
loop_
_entity.id
_entity.type
_entity.pdbx_description
1 polymer ?
#
loop_
_entity_poly.entity_id
_entity_poly.type
_entity_poly.pdbx_seq_one_letter_code
_entity_poly.pdbx_strand_id
1 'polypeptide(L)'
;MDPAWYLWPVFILLNGSAAGIALVAGVVSALSHTELEDLRRQDAKAAVSIERSRSDQGNTLAAFEVLSAAFVGMSALLGGFLLQGRFQNGLSASWQVGVLTALAVIAVSFVMAWLTVMLPRKLGMHFRVTLAPRIASSLKLVRGAAKILRTFGKLHDSLAPPEEPGVDRADADIGSLAQAAAREGKITQAESNLVANAVRLDDIPVSQVLTPRPVVTAIEADLTVADVLRLYPSVPHGRMPVWENNPDRIVGVVRRRDILKAAGENRREVRIRELMGKAHIVPESATLSDALHDLVRAHQHLAVVVDEFGAFAGVITLEDVFESLLGIEIYEKDDPHPDMRELARQRGHRVGRRSETPPKAGT
;
A
#
# COMPACT_ATOMS: atom_id res chain seq x y z
N MET A 1 28.34 50.75 -28.68
CA MET A 1 28.32 49.95 -27.47
C MET A 1 26.85 49.51 -27.25
N ASP A 2 26.58 48.19 -27.24
CA ASP A 2 25.22 47.70 -27.01
C ASP A 2 24.72 48.20 -25.65
N PRO A 3 23.57 48.92 -25.58
CA PRO A 3 23.08 49.49 -24.32
C PRO A 3 22.66 48.44 -23.30
N ALA A 4 22.72 47.15 -23.65
CA ALA A 4 22.26 46.04 -22.80
C ALA A 4 23.38 45.21 -22.14
N TRP A 5 24.67 45.65 -22.26
CA TRP A 5 25.81 44.90 -21.69
C TRP A 5 25.71 44.66 -20.17
N TYR A 6 25.01 45.53 -19.42
CA TYR A 6 24.80 45.45 -17.98
C TYR A 6 23.80 44.30 -17.58
N LEU A 7 23.07 43.76 -18.56
CA LEU A 7 22.13 42.66 -18.31
C LEU A 7 22.80 41.27 -18.34
N TRP A 8 24.03 41.16 -18.92
CA TRP A 8 24.74 39.87 -18.92
C TRP A 8 25.12 39.36 -17.54
N PRO A 9 25.57 40.18 -16.57
CA PRO A 9 25.77 39.74 -15.20
C PRO A 9 24.47 39.17 -14.55
N VAL A 10 23.34 39.79 -14.83
CA VAL A 10 22.03 39.32 -14.33
C VAL A 10 21.67 37.94 -14.92
N PHE A 11 21.91 37.77 -16.22
CA PHE A 11 21.71 36.48 -16.89
C PHE A 11 22.59 35.37 -16.29
N ILE A 12 23.85 35.63 -16.03
CA ILE A 12 24.79 34.68 -15.41
C ILE A 12 24.34 34.35 -13.97
N LEU A 13 23.91 35.35 -13.21
CA LEU A 13 23.44 35.16 -11.83
C LEU A 13 22.18 34.34 -11.77
N LEU A 14 21.23 34.53 -12.69
CA LEU A 14 19.99 33.71 -12.76
C LEU A 14 20.31 32.24 -13.04
N ASN A 15 21.16 31.97 -14.04
CA ASN A 15 21.58 30.60 -14.37
C ASN A 15 22.41 29.95 -13.26
N GLY A 16 23.31 30.70 -12.61
CA GLY A 16 24.06 30.23 -11.45
C GLY A 16 23.17 29.88 -10.26
N SER A 17 22.13 30.68 -10.02
CA SER A 17 21.13 30.40 -8.97
C SER A 17 20.32 29.16 -9.27
N ALA A 18 19.86 28.99 -10.51
CA ALA A 18 19.15 27.77 -10.93
C ALA A 18 20.04 26.52 -10.77
N ALA A 19 21.31 26.60 -11.20
CA ALA A 19 22.27 25.51 -11.05
C ALA A 19 22.55 25.17 -9.58
N GLY A 20 22.70 26.19 -8.72
CA GLY A 20 22.86 26.01 -7.27
C GLY A 20 21.68 25.31 -6.62
N ILE A 21 20.46 25.72 -6.97
CA ILE A 21 19.21 25.09 -6.49
C ILE A 21 19.12 23.62 -6.96
N ALA A 22 19.42 23.36 -8.22
CA ALA A 22 19.39 22.01 -8.78
C ALA A 22 20.45 21.09 -8.13
N LEU A 23 21.64 21.61 -7.83
CA LEU A 23 22.69 20.87 -7.11
C LEU A 23 22.23 20.51 -5.69
N VAL A 24 21.65 21.46 -4.95
CA VAL A 24 21.10 21.23 -3.60
C VAL A 24 20.01 20.18 -3.63
N ALA A 25 19.09 20.25 -4.59
CA ALA A 25 18.05 19.26 -4.79
C ALA A 25 18.63 17.85 -5.03
N GLY A 26 19.68 17.75 -5.85
CA GLY A 26 20.40 16.50 -6.11
C GLY A 26 21.01 15.88 -4.84
N VAL A 27 21.64 16.69 -3.99
CA VAL A 27 22.22 16.20 -2.72
C VAL A 27 21.13 15.72 -1.76
N VAL A 28 20.08 16.52 -1.56
CA VAL A 28 18.99 16.20 -0.60
C VAL A 28 18.24 14.93 -1.01
N SER A 29 18.00 14.73 -2.31
CA SER A 29 17.28 13.56 -2.81
C SER A 29 18.10 12.26 -2.76
N ALA A 30 19.42 12.33 -2.85
CA ALA A 30 20.29 11.17 -3.02
C ALA A 30 20.99 10.65 -1.74
N LEU A 31 20.95 11.40 -0.63
CA LEU A 31 21.54 10.94 0.64
C LEU A 31 20.78 9.71 1.19
N SER A 32 21.51 8.66 1.59
CA SER A 32 20.94 7.51 2.27
C SER A 32 20.77 7.77 3.79
N HIS A 33 20.02 6.91 4.50
CA HIS A 33 19.89 7.02 5.95
C HIS A 33 21.22 6.83 6.68
N THR A 34 22.06 5.90 6.22
CA THR A 34 23.38 5.65 6.79
C THR A 34 24.32 6.83 6.61
N GLU A 35 24.33 7.43 5.41
CA GLU A 35 25.13 8.64 5.14
C GLU A 35 24.68 9.86 5.96
N LEU A 36 23.37 9.94 6.27
CA LEU A 36 22.82 10.99 7.11
C LEU A 36 23.22 10.83 8.58
N GLU A 37 23.31 9.58 9.09
CA GLU A 37 23.82 9.31 10.42
C GLU A 37 25.32 9.63 10.56
N ASP A 38 26.11 9.32 9.54
CA ASP A 38 27.52 9.67 9.51
C ASP A 38 27.72 11.19 9.46
N LEU A 39 26.90 11.90 8.66
CA LEU A 39 26.86 13.35 8.66
C LEU A 39 26.47 13.92 10.04
N ARG A 40 25.54 13.29 10.75
CA ARG A 40 25.10 13.70 12.08
C ARG A 40 26.22 13.63 13.11
N ARG A 41 27.14 12.68 12.95
CA ARG A 41 28.35 12.58 13.80
C ARG A 41 29.37 13.68 13.49
N GLN A 42 29.44 14.14 12.24
CA GLN A 42 30.38 15.17 11.80
C GLN A 42 29.84 16.60 11.95
N ASP A 43 28.60 16.83 11.56
CA ASP A 43 27.87 18.12 11.65
C ASP A 43 26.39 17.90 11.94
N ALA A 44 26.05 17.88 13.23
CA ALA A 44 24.67 17.68 13.68
C ALA A 44 23.69 18.75 13.16
N LYS A 45 24.17 20.01 12.94
CA LYS A 45 23.30 21.10 12.44
C LYS A 45 22.97 20.91 10.95
N ALA A 46 23.94 20.46 10.17
CA ALA A 46 23.75 20.14 8.76
C ALA A 46 22.77 18.95 8.61
N ALA A 47 22.97 17.87 9.37
CA ALA A 47 22.11 16.70 9.33
C ALA A 47 20.64 17.03 9.68
N VAL A 48 20.40 17.76 10.77
CA VAL A 48 19.06 18.20 11.17
C VAL A 48 18.40 19.09 10.09
N SER A 49 19.20 19.93 9.42
CA SER A 49 18.68 20.80 8.37
C SER A 49 18.22 20.01 7.13
N ILE A 50 18.96 18.97 6.76
CA ILE A 50 18.63 18.08 5.64
C ILE A 50 17.45 17.18 6.02
N GLU A 51 17.43 16.61 7.22
CA GLU A 51 16.36 15.77 7.73
C GLU A 51 15.00 16.50 7.76
N ARG A 52 14.98 17.75 8.23
CA ARG A 52 13.79 18.61 8.16
C ARG A 52 13.33 18.91 6.73
N SER A 53 14.27 18.96 5.77
CA SER A 53 13.93 19.18 4.37
C SER A 53 13.40 17.89 3.71
N ARG A 54 13.74 16.72 4.28
CA ARG A 54 13.24 15.40 3.85
C ARG A 54 11.91 15.03 4.49
N SER A 55 11.67 15.39 5.74
CA SER A 55 10.37 15.15 6.39
C SER A 55 9.21 15.89 5.69
N ASP A 56 9.53 16.96 4.93
CA ASP A 56 8.62 17.72 4.09
C ASP A 56 8.98 17.53 2.60
N GLN A 57 9.26 16.27 2.21
CA GLN A 57 9.93 15.95 0.95
C GLN A 57 9.14 16.41 -0.27
N GLY A 58 7.81 16.20 -0.30
CA GLY A 58 6.97 16.60 -1.44
C GLY A 58 7.03 18.12 -1.69
N ASN A 59 6.83 18.91 -0.64
CA ASN A 59 6.80 20.36 -0.75
C ASN A 59 8.21 20.96 -1.00
N THR A 60 9.26 20.36 -0.42
CA THR A 60 10.62 20.85 -0.58
C THR A 60 11.15 20.55 -1.98
N LEU A 61 10.90 19.35 -2.54
CA LEU A 61 11.27 19.02 -3.91
C LEU A 61 10.47 19.85 -4.92
N ALA A 62 9.17 20.02 -4.74
CA ALA A 62 8.35 20.89 -5.58
C ALA A 62 8.87 22.34 -5.55
N ALA A 63 9.27 22.86 -4.37
CA ALA A 63 9.87 24.19 -4.26
C ALA A 63 11.19 24.32 -5.04
N PHE A 64 12.03 23.28 -5.01
CA PHE A 64 13.26 23.27 -5.82
C PHE A 64 12.96 23.29 -7.32
N GLU A 65 11.96 22.52 -7.76
CA GLU A 65 11.58 22.45 -9.18
C GLU A 65 10.97 23.77 -9.66
N VAL A 66 10.02 24.32 -8.90
CA VAL A 66 9.37 25.60 -9.24
C VAL A 66 10.38 26.76 -9.25
N LEU A 67 11.27 26.84 -8.24
CA LEU A 67 12.29 27.89 -8.19
C LEU A 67 13.29 27.75 -9.36
N SER A 68 13.78 26.56 -9.64
CA SER A 68 14.70 26.34 -10.75
C SER A 68 14.05 26.67 -12.09
N ALA A 69 12.78 26.27 -12.30
CA ALA A 69 12.01 26.59 -13.50
C ALA A 69 11.78 28.11 -13.64
N ALA A 70 11.48 28.82 -12.55
CA ALA A 70 11.30 30.27 -12.56
C ALA A 70 12.59 30.99 -12.95
N PHE A 71 13.74 30.59 -12.37
CA PHE A 71 15.03 31.17 -12.73
C PHE A 71 15.43 30.89 -14.18
N VAL A 72 15.22 29.67 -14.66
CA VAL A 72 15.46 29.28 -16.06
C VAL A 72 14.54 30.04 -17.01
N GLY A 73 13.25 30.15 -16.69
CA GLY A 73 12.28 30.91 -17.48
C GLY A 73 12.64 32.39 -17.59
N MET A 74 13.01 33.00 -16.45
CA MET A 74 13.43 34.39 -16.42
C MET A 74 14.75 34.62 -17.19
N SER A 75 15.69 33.68 -17.10
CA SER A 75 16.95 33.75 -17.88
C SER A 75 16.70 33.57 -19.39
N ALA A 76 15.76 32.72 -19.79
CA ALA A 76 15.37 32.53 -21.19
C ALA A 76 14.73 33.81 -21.78
N LEU A 77 13.83 34.46 -21.03
CA LEU A 77 13.26 35.75 -21.43
C LEU A 77 14.31 36.84 -21.58
N LEU A 78 15.25 36.95 -20.62
CA LEU A 78 16.33 37.93 -20.67
C LEU A 78 17.30 37.61 -21.79
N GLY A 79 17.66 36.35 -22.01
CA GLY A 79 18.49 35.90 -23.12
C GLY A 79 17.88 36.19 -24.48
N GLY A 80 16.57 35.95 -24.64
CA GLY A 80 15.80 36.28 -25.83
C GLY A 80 15.84 37.79 -26.12
N PHE A 81 15.63 38.62 -25.09
CA PHE A 81 15.71 40.09 -25.21
C PHE A 81 17.10 40.56 -25.62
N LEU A 82 18.16 40.02 -25.04
CA LEU A 82 19.55 40.35 -25.37
C LEU A 82 19.93 39.94 -26.80
N LEU A 83 19.40 38.82 -27.29
CA LEU A 83 19.65 38.34 -28.66
C LEU A 83 18.83 39.13 -29.69
N GLN A 84 17.60 39.53 -29.38
CA GLN A 84 16.73 40.26 -30.28
C GLN A 84 17.38 41.58 -30.76
N GLY A 85 18.04 42.31 -29.87
CA GLY A 85 18.76 43.57 -30.25
C GLY A 85 19.87 43.39 -31.26
N ARG A 86 20.50 42.22 -31.35
CA ARG A 86 21.52 41.88 -32.35
C ARG A 86 20.97 41.45 -33.70
N PHE A 87 19.79 40.78 -33.67
CA PHE A 87 19.17 40.27 -34.92
C PHE A 87 18.40 41.36 -35.68
N GLN A 88 17.83 42.35 -35.00
CA GLN A 88 17.12 43.46 -35.69
C GLN A 88 18.01 44.31 -36.60
N ASN A 89 19.31 44.37 -36.34
CA ASN A 89 20.26 45.20 -37.12
C ASN A 89 20.86 44.47 -38.34
N GLY A 90 20.51 43.20 -38.58
CA GLY A 90 21.23 42.42 -39.62
C GLY A 90 20.37 41.67 -40.65
N LEU A 91 19.08 41.61 -40.50
CA LEU A 91 18.24 40.70 -41.34
C LEU A 91 16.99 41.40 -41.87
N SER A 92 16.88 41.53 -43.17
CA SER A 92 15.64 41.93 -43.86
C SER A 92 14.48 40.97 -43.47
N ALA A 93 13.35 41.57 -43.10
CA ALA A 93 12.21 40.92 -42.45
C ALA A 93 11.44 39.96 -43.39
N SER A 94 12.01 38.79 -43.67
CA SER A 94 11.16 37.66 -44.14
C SER A 94 10.66 36.87 -42.95
N TRP A 95 9.39 36.50 -42.95
CA TRP A 95 8.75 35.67 -41.87
C TRP A 95 9.52 34.37 -41.61
N GLN A 96 10.21 33.80 -42.61
CA GLN A 96 11.01 32.60 -42.52
C GLN A 96 12.22 32.78 -41.59
N VAL A 97 12.87 33.95 -41.61
CA VAL A 97 13.98 34.27 -40.73
C VAL A 97 13.49 34.46 -39.30
N GLY A 98 12.31 35.03 -39.10
CA GLY A 98 11.67 35.14 -37.78
C GLY A 98 11.39 33.77 -37.16
N VAL A 99 10.90 32.82 -37.93
CA VAL A 99 10.66 31.45 -37.47
C VAL A 99 11.95 30.72 -37.15
N LEU A 100 12.98 30.81 -38.00
CA LEU A 100 14.27 30.18 -37.76
C LEU A 100 14.96 30.71 -36.50
N THR A 101 14.91 32.04 -36.29
CA THR A 101 15.48 32.65 -35.06
C THR A 101 14.72 32.23 -33.82
N ALA A 102 13.38 32.15 -33.86
CA ALA A 102 12.59 31.65 -32.72
C ALA A 102 12.92 30.20 -32.41
N LEU A 103 13.03 29.31 -33.38
CA LEU A 103 13.43 27.92 -33.20
C LEU A 103 14.87 27.81 -32.64
N ALA A 104 15.80 28.62 -33.09
CA ALA A 104 17.16 28.64 -32.56
C ALA A 104 17.20 29.10 -31.10
N VAL A 105 16.43 30.12 -30.72
CA VAL A 105 16.32 30.60 -29.34
C VAL A 105 15.71 29.52 -28.45
N ILE A 106 14.67 28.84 -28.89
CA ILE A 106 14.05 27.73 -28.16
C ILE A 106 15.04 26.58 -27.96
N ALA A 107 15.77 26.19 -29.02
CA ALA A 107 16.77 25.12 -28.94
C ALA A 107 17.92 25.46 -27.97
N VAL A 108 18.47 26.69 -28.06
CA VAL A 108 19.51 27.17 -27.14
C VAL A 108 18.99 27.23 -25.70
N SER A 109 17.78 27.74 -25.50
CA SER A 109 17.15 27.80 -24.16
C SER A 109 16.95 26.41 -23.58
N PHE A 110 16.56 25.44 -24.38
CA PHE A 110 16.41 24.05 -23.96
C PHE A 110 17.75 23.43 -23.54
N VAL A 111 18.80 23.61 -24.36
CA VAL A 111 20.16 23.13 -24.03
C VAL A 111 20.66 23.77 -22.75
N MET A 112 20.48 25.10 -22.63
CA MET A 112 20.89 25.85 -21.43
C MET A 112 20.12 25.40 -20.19
N ALA A 113 18.80 25.18 -20.26
CA ALA A 113 18.00 24.65 -19.18
C ALA A 113 18.49 23.24 -18.77
N TRP A 114 18.79 22.39 -19.75
CA TRP A 114 19.34 21.07 -19.50
C TRP A 114 20.69 21.12 -18.79
N LEU A 115 21.58 22.01 -19.26
CA LEU A 115 22.92 22.17 -18.69
C LEU A 115 22.90 22.79 -17.28
N THR A 116 21.99 23.72 -17.02
CA THR A 116 21.88 24.44 -15.74
C THR A 116 21.09 23.68 -14.68
N VAL A 117 20.25 22.73 -15.05
CA VAL A 117 19.41 21.95 -14.09
C VAL A 117 19.88 20.51 -13.99
N MET A 118 19.99 19.78 -15.11
CA MET A 118 20.27 18.33 -15.08
C MET A 118 21.72 18.02 -14.67
N LEU A 119 22.68 18.78 -15.20
CA LEU A 119 24.09 18.52 -14.89
C LEU A 119 24.41 18.80 -13.41
N PRO A 120 24.05 19.95 -12.83
CA PRO A 120 24.31 20.21 -11.41
C PRO A 120 23.55 19.26 -10.49
N ARG A 121 22.32 18.85 -10.86
CA ARG A 121 21.54 17.84 -10.10
C ARG A 121 22.28 16.50 -10.05
N LYS A 122 22.82 16.01 -11.19
CA LYS A 122 23.62 14.78 -11.25
C LYS A 122 24.93 14.92 -10.47
N LEU A 123 25.61 16.06 -10.56
CA LEU A 123 26.81 16.33 -9.75
C LEU A 123 26.48 16.35 -8.25
N GLY A 124 25.35 16.95 -7.86
CA GLY A 124 24.87 16.93 -6.48
C GLY A 124 24.63 15.50 -5.96
N MET A 125 24.01 14.64 -6.78
CA MET A 125 23.83 13.23 -6.45
C MET A 125 25.16 12.47 -6.33
N HIS A 126 26.12 12.75 -7.21
CA HIS A 126 27.42 12.06 -7.21
C HIS A 126 28.30 12.47 -6.03
N PHE A 127 28.37 13.76 -5.73
CA PHE A 127 29.19 14.32 -4.66
C PHE A 127 28.41 14.59 -3.36
N ARG A 128 27.29 13.91 -3.14
CA ARG A 128 26.33 14.17 -2.05
C ARG A 128 26.97 14.23 -0.66
N VAL A 129 27.88 13.30 -0.34
CA VAL A 129 28.52 13.23 0.98
C VAL A 129 29.43 14.43 1.22
N THR A 130 30.23 14.82 0.22
CA THR A 130 31.18 15.94 0.32
C THR A 130 30.48 17.29 0.35
N LEU A 131 29.37 17.44 -0.35
CA LEU A 131 28.62 18.68 -0.48
C LEU A 131 27.60 18.90 0.66
N ALA A 132 27.10 17.83 1.29
CA ALA A 132 26.08 17.90 2.31
C ALA A 132 26.34 18.95 3.41
N PRO A 133 27.52 19.03 4.05
CA PRO A 133 27.76 20.02 5.11
C PRO A 133 27.76 21.47 4.55
N ARG A 134 28.19 21.67 3.30
CA ARG A 134 28.31 23.00 2.68
C ARG A 134 26.96 23.58 2.25
N ILE A 135 26.01 22.73 1.86
CA ILE A 135 24.69 23.19 1.39
C ILE A 135 23.69 23.42 2.51
N ALA A 136 23.97 22.97 3.74
CA ALA A 136 23.05 23.09 4.88
C ALA A 136 22.61 24.54 5.16
N SER A 137 23.48 25.52 4.91
CA SER A 137 23.14 26.94 5.05
C SER A 137 22.17 27.44 3.97
N SER A 138 22.30 26.97 2.73
CA SER A 138 21.43 27.37 1.62
C SER A 138 20.01 26.76 1.73
N LEU A 139 19.85 25.63 2.44
CA LEU A 139 18.55 25.03 2.71
C LEU A 139 17.60 25.93 3.53
N LYS A 140 18.12 26.88 4.31
CA LYS A 140 17.31 27.87 5.04
C LYS A 140 16.57 28.80 4.07
N LEU A 141 17.24 29.23 3.01
CA LEU A 141 16.68 30.09 1.96
C LEU A 141 15.58 29.35 1.16
N VAL A 142 15.85 28.12 0.78
CA VAL A 142 14.88 27.30 0.04
C VAL A 142 13.64 26.98 0.88
N ARG A 143 13.79 26.71 2.18
CA ARG A 143 12.66 26.53 3.09
C ARG A 143 11.83 27.80 3.24
N GLY A 144 12.44 28.98 3.23
CA GLY A 144 11.71 30.24 3.19
C GLY A 144 10.82 30.36 1.95
N ALA A 145 11.36 30.04 0.79
CA ALA A 145 10.61 30.01 -0.47
C ALA A 145 9.52 28.92 -0.48
N ALA A 146 9.81 27.70 0.04
CA ALA A 146 8.83 26.64 0.17
C ALA A 146 7.65 27.05 1.06
N LYS A 147 7.88 27.84 2.12
CA LYS A 147 6.81 28.36 2.97
C LYS A 147 5.88 29.33 2.22
N ILE A 148 6.40 30.15 1.33
CA ILE A 148 5.62 31.05 0.47
C ILE A 148 4.81 30.21 -0.54
N LEU A 149 5.43 29.23 -1.18
CA LEU A 149 4.75 28.32 -2.13
C LEU A 149 3.63 27.52 -1.49
N ARG A 150 3.76 27.09 -0.22
CA ARG A 150 2.68 26.43 0.53
C ARG A 150 1.45 27.32 0.69
N THR A 151 1.62 28.63 0.80
CA THR A 151 0.48 29.56 0.89
C THR A 151 -0.29 29.58 -0.42
N PHE A 152 0.40 29.48 -1.55
CA PHE A 152 -0.24 29.34 -2.86
C PHE A 152 -0.80 27.93 -3.11
N GLY A 153 -0.13 26.86 -2.63
CA GLY A 153 -0.62 25.48 -2.68
C GLY A 153 -1.95 25.32 -1.95
N LYS A 154 -2.09 25.88 -0.75
CA LYS A 154 -3.37 25.88 0.02
C LYS A 154 -4.50 26.60 -0.72
N LEU A 155 -4.19 27.58 -1.54
CA LEU A 155 -5.18 28.23 -2.40
C LEU A 155 -5.61 27.31 -3.55
N HIS A 156 -4.70 26.52 -4.08
CA HIS A 156 -4.99 25.49 -5.11
C HIS A 156 -5.81 24.33 -4.52
N ASP A 157 -5.41 23.80 -3.35
CA ASP A 157 -6.12 22.73 -2.63
C ASP A 157 -7.54 23.16 -2.20
N SER A 158 -7.75 24.47 -1.95
CA SER A 158 -9.07 25.04 -1.66
C SER A 158 -10.00 25.06 -2.89
N LEU A 159 -9.46 24.92 -4.09
CA LEU A 159 -10.21 24.85 -5.35
C LEU A 159 -10.36 23.41 -5.87
N ALA A 160 -9.64 22.45 -5.28
CA ALA A 160 -9.80 21.03 -5.55
C ALA A 160 -10.98 20.45 -4.75
N PRO A 161 -11.72 19.45 -5.27
CA PRO A 161 -12.73 18.75 -4.49
C PRO A 161 -12.10 18.18 -3.21
N PRO A 162 -12.83 18.17 -2.07
CA PRO A 162 -12.31 17.63 -0.82
C PRO A 162 -11.95 16.16 -1.04
N GLU A 163 -10.66 15.87 -1.05
CA GLU A 163 -10.16 14.50 -1.01
C GLU A 163 -10.33 14.01 0.42
N GLU A 164 -11.07 12.93 0.59
CA GLU A 164 -11.22 12.26 1.88
C GLU A 164 -9.84 11.89 2.45
N PRO A 165 -9.57 12.10 3.74
CA PRO A 165 -8.32 11.69 4.38
C PRO A 165 -8.30 10.17 4.47
N GLY A 166 -7.72 9.50 3.45
CA GLY A 166 -7.71 8.06 3.37
C GLY A 166 -6.54 7.44 4.12
N VAL A 167 -6.85 6.59 5.08
CA VAL A 167 -5.98 5.50 5.56
C VAL A 167 -5.48 4.68 4.36
N ASP A 168 -6.32 4.53 3.33
CA ASP A 168 -6.05 3.86 2.05
C ASP A 168 -4.79 4.34 1.29
N ARG A 169 -4.33 5.60 1.52
CA ARG A 169 -3.15 6.11 0.80
C ARG A 169 -1.84 5.53 1.31
N ALA A 170 -1.68 5.36 2.62
CA ALA A 170 -0.46 4.79 3.19
C ALA A 170 -0.28 3.34 2.74
N ASP A 171 -1.36 2.58 2.68
CA ASP A 171 -1.38 1.18 2.29
C ASP A 171 -1.15 1.00 0.78
N ALA A 172 -1.77 1.87 -0.04
CA ALA A 172 -1.50 1.95 -1.48
C ALA A 172 -0.04 2.35 -1.76
N ASP A 173 0.55 3.23 -0.95
CA ASP A 173 1.94 3.65 -1.06
C ASP A 173 2.91 2.51 -0.74
N ILE A 174 2.65 1.71 0.31
CA ILE A 174 3.48 0.54 0.68
C ILE A 174 3.42 -0.52 -0.42
N GLY A 175 2.23 -0.84 -0.93
CA GLY A 175 2.05 -1.79 -2.02
C GLY A 175 2.77 -1.34 -3.30
N SER A 176 2.67 -0.06 -3.66
CA SER A 176 3.33 0.52 -4.83
C SER A 176 4.85 0.52 -4.69
N LEU A 177 5.37 0.78 -3.49
CA LEU A 177 6.80 0.73 -3.18
C LEU A 177 7.36 -0.70 -3.29
N ALA A 178 6.63 -1.69 -2.80
CA ALA A 178 6.98 -3.10 -2.95
C ALA A 178 7.03 -3.51 -4.43
N GLN A 179 6.03 -3.10 -5.24
CA GLN A 179 6.04 -3.35 -6.68
C GLN A 179 7.21 -2.68 -7.40
N ALA A 180 7.56 -1.45 -7.02
CA ALA A 180 8.72 -0.74 -7.57
C ALA A 180 10.03 -1.48 -7.24
N ALA A 181 10.19 -1.95 -6.00
CA ALA A 181 11.34 -2.75 -5.57
C ALA A 181 11.46 -4.08 -6.34
N ALA A 182 10.33 -4.73 -6.66
CA ALA A 182 10.30 -5.94 -7.48
C ALA A 182 10.73 -5.65 -8.94
N ARG A 183 10.25 -4.55 -9.54
CA ARG A 183 10.67 -4.13 -10.88
C ARG A 183 12.17 -3.81 -10.97
N GLU A 184 12.75 -3.29 -9.88
CA GLU A 184 14.18 -3.03 -9.77
C GLU A 184 15.01 -4.29 -9.44
N GLY A 185 14.37 -5.45 -9.24
CA GLY A 185 15.04 -6.71 -8.90
C GLY A 185 15.59 -6.77 -7.47
N LYS A 186 15.15 -5.87 -6.58
CA LYS A 186 15.56 -5.83 -5.15
C LYS A 186 14.84 -6.88 -4.31
N ILE A 187 13.62 -7.21 -4.69
CA ILE A 187 12.79 -8.27 -4.12
C ILE A 187 12.16 -9.07 -5.27
N THR A 188 11.69 -10.26 -4.98
CA THR A 188 10.93 -11.09 -5.93
C THR A 188 9.49 -10.59 -6.08
N GLN A 189 8.81 -10.98 -7.14
CA GLN A 189 7.38 -10.69 -7.32
C GLN A 189 6.53 -11.34 -6.22
N ALA A 190 6.91 -12.53 -5.75
CA ALA A 190 6.24 -13.23 -4.66
C ALA A 190 6.33 -12.43 -3.34
N GLU A 191 7.51 -11.91 -3.01
CA GLU A 191 7.70 -11.04 -1.83
C GLU A 191 6.90 -9.73 -1.95
N SER A 192 6.85 -9.13 -3.12
CA SER A 192 6.04 -7.94 -3.37
C SER A 192 4.54 -8.21 -3.16
N ASN A 193 4.05 -9.34 -3.66
CA ASN A 193 2.65 -9.75 -3.48
C ASN A 193 2.33 -10.01 -2.00
N LEU A 194 3.26 -10.67 -1.27
CA LEU A 194 3.10 -10.91 0.16
C LEU A 194 2.96 -9.62 0.96
N VAL A 195 3.80 -8.63 0.67
CA VAL A 195 3.72 -7.30 1.31
C VAL A 195 2.38 -6.63 1.01
N ALA A 196 1.96 -6.62 -0.25
CA ALA A 196 0.69 -6.03 -0.66
C ALA A 196 -0.51 -6.72 0.00
N ASN A 197 -0.52 -8.06 0.09
CA ASN A 197 -1.58 -8.82 0.74
C ASN A 197 -1.57 -8.61 2.26
N ALA A 198 -0.39 -8.52 2.89
CA ALA A 198 -0.27 -8.27 4.34
C ALA A 198 -0.90 -6.93 4.75
N VAL A 199 -0.65 -5.88 3.96
CA VAL A 199 -1.25 -4.56 4.19
C VAL A 199 -2.78 -4.61 4.06
N ARG A 200 -3.29 -5.39 3.11
CA ARG A 200 -4.74 -5.52 2.87
C ARG A 200 -5.48 -6.37 3.89
N LEU A 201 -4.81 -7.11 4.78
CA LEU A 201 -5.49 -7.91 5.80
C LEU A 201 -6.35 -7.07 6.74
N ASP A 202 -5.99 -5.80 6.96
CA ASP A 202 -6.76 -4.85 7.77
C ASP A 202 -8.05 -4.37 7.10
N ASP A 203 -8.14 -4.49 5.76
CA ASP A 203 -9.29 -4.06 4.96
C ASP A 203 -10.29 -5.19 4.68
N ILE A 204 -9.88 -6.45 4.84
CA ILE A 204 -10.70 -7.61 4.48
C ILE A 204 -11.49 -8.06 5.71
N PRO A 205 -12.83 -7.93 5.72
CA PRO A 205 -13.63 -8.45 6.81
C PRO A 205 -13.71 -9.99 6.75
N VAL A 206 -13.81 -10.62 7.92
CA VAL A 206 -13.95 -12.08 8.09
C VAL A 206 -15.11 -12.62 7.27
N SER A 207 -16.21 -11.87 7.13
CA SER A 207 -17.39 -12.25 6.33
C SER A 207 -17.08 -12.58 4.87
N GLN A 208 -16.00 -12.04 4.30
CA GLN A 208 -15.59 -12.32 2.91
C GLN A 208 -14.81 -13.63 2.76
N VAL A 209 -14.22 -14.15 3.86
CA VAL A 209 -13.26 -15.26 3.81
C VAL A 209 -13.75 -16.50 4.55
N LEU A 210 -14.61 -16.34 5.56
CA LEU A 210 -15.13 -17.45 6.38
C LEU A 210 -15.68 -18.61 5.54
N THR A 211 -15.56 -19.83 6.06
CA THR A 211 -16.32 -20.99 5.58
C THR A 211 -17.76 -20.87 6.08
N PRO A 212 -18.78 -20.69 5.17
CA PRO A 212 -20.13 -20.41 5.58
C PRO A 212 -20.82 -21.59 6.26
N ARG A 213 -21.69 -21.33 7.24
CA ARG A 213 -22.46 -22.31 8.01
C ARG A 213 -23.05 -23.47 7.19
N PRO A 214 -23.67 -23.29 5.99
CA PRO A 214 -24.30 -24.40 5.26
C PRO A 214 -23.38 -25.55 4.85
N VAL A 215 -22.06 -25.30 4.82
CA VAL A 215 -21.05 -26.31 4.48
C VAL A 215 -20.22 -26.75 5.67
N VAL A 216 -20.34 -26.10 6.83
CA VAL A 216 -19.64 -26.48 8.05
C VAL A 216 -20.28 -27.73 8.64
N THR A 217 -19.46 -28.75 8.94
CA THR A 217 -19.89 -29.91 9.73
C THR A 217 -19.84 -29.57 11.22
N ALA A 218 -20.97 -29.33 11.83
CA ALA A 218 -21.12 -29.12 13.27
C ALA A 218 -21.75 -30.32 13.95
N ILE A 219 -21.35 -30.66 15.19
CA ILE A 219 -21.74 -31.83 15.93
C ILE A 219 -22.62 -31.42 17.14
N GLU A 220 -23.65 -32.18 17.44
CA GLU A 220 -24.47 -31.95 18.64
C GLU A 220 -23.74 -32.38 19.91
N ALA A 221 -23.81 -31.58 20.98
CA ALA A 221 -23.08 -31.76 22.22
C ALA A 221 -23.45 -33.06 22.97
N ASP A 222 -24.71 -33.50 22.83
CA ASP A 222 -25.25 -34.66 23.54
C ASP A 222 -24.99 -36.00 22.84
N LEU A 223 -24.51 -35.98 21.59
CA LEU A 223 -24.12 -37.20 20.89
C LEU A 223 -22.98 -37.90 21.61
N THR A 224 -23.01 -39.24 21.63
CA THR A 224 -21.89 -40.04 22.09
C THR A 224 -20.84 -40.20 21.00
N VAL A 225 -19.61 -40.57 21.36
CA VAL A 225 -18.54 -40.92 20.40
C VAL A 225 -19.02 -42.03 19.45
N ALA A 226 -19.82 -43.03 19.94
CA ALA A 226 -20.40 -44.08 19.10
C ALA A 226 -21.35 -43.50 18.06
N ASP A 227 -22.21 -42.55 18.43
CA ASP A 227 -23.15 -41.90 17.51
C ASP A 227 -22.44 -41.10 16.44
N VAL A 228 -21.40 -40.31 16.82
CA VAL A 228 -20.61 -39.53 15.87
C VAL A 228 -19.91 -40.44 14.86
N LEU A 229 -19.31 -41.53 15.29
CA LEU A 229 -18.65 -42.48 14.36
C LEU A 229 -19.62 -43.20 13.44
N ARG A 230 -20.88 -43.38 13.89
CA ARG A 230 -21.95 -43.93 13.05
C ARG A 230 -22.39 -42.92 11.98
N LEU A 231 -22.56 -41.65 12.36
CA LEU A 231 -23.01 -40.58 11.45
C LEU A 231 -21.88 -40.12 10.50
N TYR A 232 -20.65 -40.09 10.99
CA TYR A 232 -19.46 -39.64 10.28
C TYR A 232 -18.33 -40.67 10.38
N PRO A 233 -18.37 -41.77 9.62
CA PRO A 233 -17.38 -42.85 9.73
C PRO A 233 -15.92 -42.41 9.55
N SER A 234 -15.66 -41.40 8.71
CA SER A 234 -14.33 -40.85 8.47
C SER A 234 -13.98 -39.62 9.33
N VAL A 235 -14.95 -39.07 10.08
CA VAL A 235 -14.81 -37.80 10.83
C VAL A 235 -14.09 -36.75 9.99
N PRO A 236 -14.80 -36.04 9.10
CA PRO A 236 -14.22 -35.37 7.91
C PRO A 236 -13.19 -34.27 8.20
N HIS A 237 -13.35 -33.55 9.32
CA HIS A 237 -12.52 -32.37 9.62
C HIS A 237 -11.73 -32.51 10.91
N GLY A 238 -10.54 -31.89 10.96
CA GLY A 238 -9.65 -31.91 12.13
C GLY A 238 -10.25 -31.27 13.38
N ARG A 239 -11.11 -30.26 13.20
CA ARG A 239 -11.88 -29.56 14.26
C ARG A 239 -13.28 -29.31 13.77
N MET A 240 -14.27 -29.45 14.66
CA MET A 240 -15.69 -29.26 14.33
C MET A 240 -16.37 -28.48 15.44
N PRO A 241 -17.17 -27.44 15.10
CA PRO A 241 -18.02 -26.76 16.06
C PRO A 241 -18.99 -27.70 16.73
N VAL A 242 -19.28 -27.44 17.99
CA VAL A 242 -20.27 -28.22 18.79
C VAL A 242 -21.41 -27.31 19.18
N TRP A 243 -22.62 -27.68 18.81
CA TRP A 243 -23.83 -26.94 19.11
C TRP A 243 -24.69 -27.62 20.18
N GLU A 244 -25.52 -26.84 20.89
CA GLU A 244 -26.42 -27.33 21.95
C GLU A 244 -27.82 -26.74 21.78
N ASN A 245 -28.84 -27.59 21.81
CA ASN A 245 -30.26 -27.27 21.67
C ASN A 245 -30.66 -26.66 20.31
N ASN A 246 -29.87 -25.73 19.78
CA ASN A 246 -30.09 -25.06 18.51
C ASN A 246 -28.78 -25.05 17.72
N PRO A 247 -28.77 -25.42 16.43
CA PRO A 247 -27.57 -25.34 15.56
C PRO A 247 -26.96 -23.95 15.44
N ASP A 248 -27.69 -22.88 15.82
CA ASP A 248 -27.15 -21.50 15.86
C ASP A 248 -26.34 -21.23 17.13
N ARG A 249 -26.47 -22.10 18.16
CA ARG A 249 -25.78 -21.93 19.42
C ARG A 249 -24.58 -22.85 19.50
N ILE A 250 -23.43 -22.35 19.11
CA ILE A 250 -22.16 -23.06 19.26
C ILE A 250 -21.65 -22.88 20.69
N VAL A 251 -21.38 -24.00 21.37
CA VAL A 251 -20.92 -24.04 22.78
C VAL A 251 -19.48 -24.49 22.93
N GLY A 252 -18.88 -25.04 21.87
CA GLY A 252 -17.48 -25.49 21.91
C GLY A 252 -16.96 -25.93 20.54
N VAL A 253 -15.76 -26.45 20.54
CA VAL A 253 -15.09 -27.06 19.37
C VAL A 253 -14.50 -28.40 19.82
N VAL A 254 -14.80 -29.48 19.09
CA VAL A 254 -14.22 -30.80 19.32
C VAL A 254 -13.17 -31.11 18.24
N ARG A 255 -12.09 -31.78 18.63
CA ARG A 255 -11.04 -32.21 17.71
C ARG A 255 -11.26 -33.68 17.31
N ARG A 256 -11.08 -33.97 16.01
CA ARG A 256 -11.13 -35.35 15.48
C ARG A 256 -10.25 -36.32 16.29
N ARG A 257 -9.03 -35.89 16.65
CA ARG A 257 -8.10 -36.71 17.43
C ARG A 257 -8.64 -37.14 18.80
N ASP A 258 -9.43 -36.27 19.46
CA ASP A 258 -9.97 -36.57 20.81
C ASP A 258 -11.15 -37.57 20.72
N ILE A 259 -11.94 -37.45 19.65
CA ILE A 259 -13.01 -38.43 19.32
C ILE A 259 -12.38 -39.79 19.03
N LEU A 260 -11.38 -39.85 18.16
CA LEU A 260 -10.72 -41.11 17.77
C LEU A 260 -9.95 -41.72 18.92
N LYS A 261 -9.33 -40.91 19.80
CA LYS A 261 -8.68 -41.37 21.02
C LYS A 261 -9.67 -42.03 21.99
N ALA A 262 -10.79 -41.36 22.27
CA ALA A 262 -11.84 -41.92 23.13
C ALA A 262 -12.39 -43.23 22.55
N ALA A 263 -12.58 -43.34 21.24
CA ALA A 263 -12.98 -44.57 20.57
C ALA A 263 -11.95 -45.68 20.71
N GLY A 264 -10.68 -45.40 20.57
CA GLY A 264 -9.57 -46.37 20.74
C GLY A 264 -9.38 -46.86 22.17
N GLU A 265 -9.74 -46.01 23.16
CA GLU A 265 -9.74 -46.33 24.58
C GLU A 265 -11.03 -47.05 25.03
N ASN A 266 -11.89 -47.48 24.12
CA ASN A 266 -13.19 -48.10 24.37
C ASN A 266 -14.19 -47.19 25.13
N ARG A 267 -14.01 -45.89 25.16
CA ARG A 267 -14.84 -44.87 25.81
C ARG A 267 -15.89 -44.31 24.82
N ARG A 268 -16.64 -45.18 24.19
CA ARG A 268 -17.58 -44.83 23.12
C ARG A 268 -18.88 -44.18 23.62
N GLU A 269 -19.20 -44.36 24.91
CA GLU A 269 -20.38 -43.76 25.56
C GLU A 269 -20.18 -42.33 26.05
N VAL A 270 -18.92 -41.82 25.99
CA VAL A 270 -18.59 -40.45 26.37
C VAL A 270 -19.27 -39.47 25.41
N ARG A 271 -19.90 -38.44 25.94
CA ARG A 271 -20.57 -37.40 25.15
C ARG A 271 -19.57 -36.39 24.59
N ILE A 272 -19.89 -35.81 23.45
CA ILE A 272 -19.03 -34.80 22.78
C ILE A 272 -18.80 -33.59 23.67
N ARG A 273 -19.78 -33.18 24.48
CA ARG A 273 -19.62 -32.09 25.47
C ARG A 273 -18.47 -32.30 26.45
N GLU A 274 -18.10 -33.53 26.77
CA GLU A 274 -16.99 -33.86 27.66
C GLU A 274 -15.62 -33.80 26.99
N LEU A 275 -15.61 -33.89 25.66
CA LEU A 275 -14.39 -33.86 24.82
C LEU A 275 -14.12 -32.49 24.18
N MET A 276 -15.13 -31.60 24.11
CA MET A 276 -15.00 -30.31 23.50
C MET A 276 -14.18 -29.32 24.33
N GLY A 277 -13.43 -28.45 23.68
CA GLY A 277 -12.85 -27.26 24.27
C GLY A 277 -13.74 -26.03 24.08
N LYS A 278 -13.38 -24.92 24.72
CA LYS A 278 -14.06 -23.63 24.51
C LYS A 278 -13.96 -23.18 23.05
N ALA A 279 -15.07 -22.72 22.50
CA ALA A 279 -15.04 -22.02 21.21
C ALA A 279 -14.39 -20.65 21.36
N HIS A 280 -13.52 -20.29 20.42
CA HIS A 280 -13.07 -18.92 20.23
C HIS A 280 -14.05 -18.27 19.26
N ILE A 281 -14.60 -17.12 19.64
CA ILE A 281 -15.66 -16.45 18.87
C ILE A 281 -15.09 -15.16 18.28
N VAL A 282 -15.34 -14.97 16.98
CA VAL A 282 -14.93 -13.76 16.23
C VAL A 282 -16.17 -13.21 15.51
N PRO A 283 -16.45 -11.91 15.56
CA PRO A 283 -17.55 -11.32 14.79
C PRO A 283 -17.22 -11.32 13.29
N GLU A 284 -18.20 -11.48 12.43
CA GLU A 284 -18.01 -11.48 10.98
C GLU A 284 -17.54 -10.13 10.43
N SER A 285 -17.79 -9.04 11.17
CA SER A 285 -17.33 -7.68 10.85
C SER A 285 -15.87 -7.41 11.24
N ALA A 286 -15.22 -8.30 12.00
CA ALA A 286 -13.81 -8.17 12.33
C ALA A 286 -12.94 -8.29 11.06
N THR A 287 -11.75 -7.69 11.09
CA THR A 287 -10.79 -7.81 9.99
C THR A 287 -10.05 -9.15 10.03
N LEU A 288 -9.45 -9.57 8.91
CA LEU A 288 -8.60 -10.77 8.91
C LEU A 288 -7.36 -10.61 9.79
N SER A 289 -6.85 -9.39 9.91
CA SER A 289 -5.74 -9.04 10.81
C SER A 289 -6.12 -9.27 12.26
N ASP A 290 -7.30 -8.80 12.68
CA ASP A 290 -7.83 -9.03 14.02
C ASP A 290 -8.03 -10.53 14.29
N ALA A 291 -8.63 -11.24 13.34
CA ALA A 291 -8.86 -12.68 13.45
C ALA A 291 -7.54 -13.47 13.58
N LEU A 292 -6.51 -13.09 12.81
CA LEU A 292 -5.16 -13.66 12.90
C LEU A 292 -4.56 -13.47 14.29
N HIS A 293 -4.58 -12.23 14.79
CA HIS A 293 -4.04 -11.90 16.11
C HIS A 293 -4.76 -12.67 17.23
N ASP A 294 -6.07 -12.73 17.15
CA ASP A 294 -6.90 -13.44 18.12
C ASP A 294 -6.65 -14.94 18.11
N LEU A 295 -6.60 -15.58 16.94
CA LEU A 295 -6.33 -17.01 16.81
C LEU A 295 -4.93 -17.37 17.34
N VAL A 296 -3.91 -16.59 16.98
CA VAL A 296 -2.53 -16.80 17.44
C VAL A 296 -2.43 -16.60 18.96
N ARG A 297 -3.00 -15.52 19.50
CA ARG A 297 -2.99 -15.21 20.92
C ARG A 297 -3.72 -16.24 21.77
N ALA A 298 -4.85 -16.76 21.25
CA ALA A 298 -5.64 -17.79 21.89
C ALA A 298 -5.05 -19.20 21.73
N HIS A 299 -3.98 -19.38 20.94
CA HIS A 299 -3.44 -20.68 20.53
C HIS A 299 -4.50 -21.59 19.88
N GLN A 300 -5.40 -20.99 19.12
CA GLN A 300 -6.46 -21.70 18.40
C GLN A 300 -6.17 -21.68 16.89
N HIS A 301 -6.62 -22.70 16.18
CA HIS A 301 -6.48 -22.79 14.72
C HIS A 301 -7.82 -22.58 14.01
N LEU A 302 -8.91 -22.53 14.78
CA LEU A 302 -10.27 -22.34 14.28
C LEU A 302 -11.01 -21.43 15.23
N ALA A 303 -11.69 -20.41 14.70
CA ALA A 303 -12.66 -19.60 15.39
C ALA A 303 -14.05 -19.81 14.81
N VAL A 304 -15.05 -19.70 15.69
CA VAL A 304 -16.46 -19.68 15.35
C VAL A 304 -16.83 -18.24 15.01
N VAL A 305 -17.38 -18.02 13.83
CA VAL A 305 -17.80 -16.69 13.39
C VAL A 305 -19.28 -16.50 13.69
N VAL A 306 -19.61 -15.34 14.26
CA VAL A 306 -20.98 -14.95 14.59
C VAL A 306 -21.36 -13.65 13.87
N ASP A 307 -22.64 -13.54 13.53
CA ASP A 307 -23.22 -12.32 13.00
C ASP A 307 -23.48 -11.26 14.09
N GLU A 308 -24.05 -10.11 13.74
CA GLU A 308 -24.39 -9.00 14.64
C GLU A 308 -25.43 -9.37 15.70
N PHE A 309 -26.20 -10.46 15.50
CA PHE A 309 -27.19 -10.97 16.44
C PHE A 309 -26.65 -12.11 17.34
N GLY A 310 -25.38 -12.48 17.15
CA GLY A 310 -24.72 -13.57 17.84
C GLY A 310 -25.08 -14.97 17.32
N ALA A 311 -25.74 -15.07 16.14
CA ALA A 311 -26.01 -16.33 15.51
C ALA A 311 -24.78 -16.87 14.75
N PHE A 312 -24.69 -18.18 14.64
CA PHE A 312 -23.59 -18.85 13.95
C PHE A 312 -23.58 -18.57 12.45
N ALA A 313 -22.62 -17.80 11.97
CA ALA A 313 -22.42 -17.46 10.56
C ALA A 313 -21.51 -18.48 9.84
N GLY A 314 -20.52 -19.03 10.53
CA GLY A 314 -19.56 -19.96 9.94
C GLY A 314 -18.31 -20.14 10.80
N VAL A 315 -17.23 -20.57 10.17
CA VAL A 315 -15.93 -20.72 10.84
C VAL A 315 -14.84 -20.02 10.02
N ILE A 316 -13.77 -19.59 10.70
CA ILE A 316 -12.54 -19.13 10.09
C ILE A 316 -11.37 -19.87 10.71
N THR A 317 -10.40 -20.25 9.89
CA THR A 317 -9.20 -20.96 10.30
C THR A 317 -7.93 -20.12 10.06
N LEU A 318 -6.81 -20.53 10.64
CA LEU A 318 -5.51 -19.94 10.33
C LEU A 318 -5.14 -20.18 8.85
N GLU A 319 -5.54 -21.32 8.29
CA GLU A 319 -5.35 -21.67 6.89
C GLU A 319 -6.01 -20.62 5.98
N ASP A 320 -7.28 -20.24 6.23
CA ASP A 320 -8.02 -19.22 5.46
C ASP A 320 -7.30 -17.85 5.46
N VAL A 321 -6.74 -17.46 6.62
CA VAL A 321 -5.98 -16.21 6.74
C VAL A 321 -4.66 -16.29 5.98
N PHE A 322 -3.95 -17.42 6.07
CA PHE A 322 -2.71 -17.62 5.32
C PHE A 322 -2.93 -17.69 3.81
N GLU A 323 -4.04 -18.28 3.35
CA GLU A 323 -4.41 -18.23 1.93
C GLU A 323 -4.60 -16.81 1.44
N SER A 324 -5.28 -15.98 2.22
CA SER A 324 -5.46 -14.56 1.91
C SER A 324 -4.12 -13.81 1.90
N LEU A 325 -3.21 -14.12 2.82
CA LEU A 325 -1.88 -13.54 2.89
C LEU A 325 -0.98 -13.95 1.73
N LEU A 326 -0.98 -15.25 1.39
CA LEU A 326 -0.14 -15.80 0.31
C LEU A 326 -0.74 -15.52 -1.07
N GLY A 327 -2.05 -15.26 -1.15
CA GLY A 327 -2.78 -15.10 -2.41
C GLY A 327 -2.90 -16.39 -3.22
N ILE A 328 -2.75 -17.54 -2.56
CA ILE A 328 -2.87 -18.88 -3.14
C ILE A 328 -3.70 -19.75 -2.22
N GLU A 329 -4.50 -20.65 -2.78
CA GLU A 329 -5.22 -21.65 -2.01
C GLU A 329 -4.31 -22.78 -1.54
N ILE A 330 -4.46 -23.20 -0.29
CA ILE A 330 -3.71 -24.30 0.33
C ILE A 330 -4.60 -25.55 0.28
N TYR A 331 -4.22 -26.51 -0.55
CA TYR A 331 -5.00 -27.76 -0.72
C TYR A 331 -4.46 -28.87 0.16
N GLU A 332 -5.32 -29.49 0.94
CA GLU A 332 -5.04 -30.81 1.50
C GLU A 332 -5.37 -31.90 0.45
N LYS A 333 -4.51 -32.93 0.35
CA LYS A 333 -4.69 -34.03 -0.62
C LYS A 333 -6.02 -34.78 -0.49
N ASP A 334 -6.64 -34.68 0.67
CA ASP A 334 -7.87 -35.40 1.03
C ASP A 334 -9.14 -34.51 0.97
N ASP A 335 -9.00 -33.23 0.53
CA ASP A 335 -10.12 -32.32 0.40
C ASP A 335 -10.99 -32.67 -0.81
N PRO A 336 -12.24 -33.10 -0.59
CA PRO A 336 -13.13 -33.48 -1.70
C PRO A 336 -13.60 -32.28 -2.54
N HIS A 337 -13.48 -31.05 -2.02
CA HIS A 337 -13.89 -29.81 -2.68
C HIS A 337 -12.91 -28.70 -2.39
N PRO A 338 -12.23 -28.16 -3.43
CA PRO A 338 -11.20 -27.13 -3.26
C PRO A 338 -11.75 -25.77 -2.80
N ASP A 339 -13.03 -25.45 -3.06
CA ASP A 339 -13.64 -24.18 -2.64
C ASP A 339 -14.96 -24.43 -1.89
N MET A 340 -14.91 -24.29 -0.56
CA MET A 340 -16.07 -24.45 0.32
C MET A 340 -17.10 -23.33 0.15
N ARG A 341 -16.69 -22.15 -0.30
CA ARG A 341 -17.60 -21.02 -0.57
C ARG A 341 -18.41 -21.26 -1.85
N GLU A 342 -17.78 -21.79 -2.89
CA GLU A 342 -18.48 -22.19 -4.11
C GLU A 342 -19.48 -23.33 -3.80
N LEU A 343 -19.08 -24.29 -2.98
CA LEU A 343 -19.97 -25.35 -2.52
C LEU A 343 -21.18 -24.80 -1.73
N ALA A 344 -20.98 -23.79 -0.87
CA ALA A 344 -22.04 -23.12 -0.13
C ALA A 344 -23.03 -22.41 -1.07
N ARG A 345 -22.55 -21.69 -2.09
CA ARG A 345 -23.38 -21.05 -3.11
C ARG A 345 -24.23 -22.09 -3.85
N GLN A 346 -23.63 -23.20 -4.27
CA GLN A 346 -24.34 -24.28 -4.96
C GLN A 346 -25.41 -24.93 -4.08
N ARG A 347 -25.16 -25.14 -2.78
CA ARG A 347 -26.15 -25.64 -1.83
C ARG A 347 -27.30 -24.66 -1.60
N GLY A 348 -27.00 -23.36 -1.45
CA GLY A 348 -28.00 -22.31 -1.32
C GLY A 348 -28.96 -22.24 -2.51
N HIS A 349 -28.43 -22.31 -3.74
CA HIS A 349 -29.26 -22.36 -4.96
C HIS A 349 -30.15 -23.61 -5.08
N ARG A 350 -29.71 -24.75 -4.54
CA ARG A 350 -30.57 -26.00 -4.51
C ARG A 350 -31.72 -25.89 -3.53
N VAL A 351 -31.52 -25.24 -2.39
CA VAL A 351 -32.58 -25.03 -1.39
C VAL A 351 -33.63 -24.05 -1.91
N GLY A 352 -33.22 -22.94 -2.55
CA GLY A 352 -34.15 -21.99 -3.16
C GLY A 352 -35.01 -22.59 -4.27
N ARG A 353 -34.46 -23.46 -5.11
CA ARG A 353 -35.25 -24.17 -6.16
C ARG A 353 -36.27 -25.18 -5.62
N ARG A 354 -36.01 -25.76 -4.45
CA ARG A 354 -36.99 -26.71 -3.84
C ARG A 354 -38.19 -26.00 -3.22
N SER A 355 -38.05 -24.77 -2.77
CA SER A 355 -39.15 -23.98 -2.22
C SER A 355 -40.07 -23.37 -3.31
N GLU A 356 -39.64 -23.31 -4.56
CA GLU A 356 -40.43 -22.76 -5.67
C GLU A 356 -41.27 -23.77 -6.46
N THR A 357 -41.23 -25.08 -6.10
CA THR A 357 -42.04 -26.07 -6.77
C THR A 357 -43.40 -26.17 -6.05
N PRO A 358 -44.51 -25.65 -6.60
CA PRO A 358 -45.80 -25.79 -6.00
C PRO A 358 -46.21 -27.28 -6.00
N PRO A 359 -46.98 -27.74 -4.98
CA PRO A 359 -47.48 -29.12 -4.94
C PRO A 359 -48.33 -29.36 -6.18
N LYS A 360 -48.00 -30.41 -6.96
CA LYS A 360 -48.85 -30.87 -8.06
C LYS A 360 -50.22 -31.20 -7.48
N ALA A 361 -51.25 -30.42 -7.88
CA ALA A 361 -52.63 -30.73 -7.61
C ALA A 361 -52.93 -32.13 -8.19
N GLY A 362 -53.25 -33.07 -7.30
CA GLY A 362 -53.70 -34.38 -7.69
C GLY A 362 -55.11 -34.28 -8.28
N THR A 363 -55.26 -34.85 -9.44
CA THR A 363 -56.56 -35.29 -9.99
C THR A 363 -56.83 -36.71 -9.58
#